data_b191d79b2b918836f9b3d1912b54e828
#
_entry.id   b191d79b2b918836f9b3d1912b54e828
#
_cell.length_a   1.000
_cell.length_b   1.000
_cell.length_c   1.000
_cell.angle_alpha   90.00
_cell.angle_beta   90.00
_cell.angle_gamma   90.00
#
_symmetry.space_group_name_H-M   'P 1'
#
loop_
_entity.id
_entity.type
_entity.pdbx_description
1 polymer ?
#
loop_
_entity_poly.entity_id
_entity_poly.type
_entity_poly.pdbx_seq_one_letter_code
_entity_poly.pdbx_strand_id
1 'polypeptide(L)' 'KINKSEDRSDLLTFKKALYFIKIGNIKEGNNLLKSLINKESTLKNLAQEIITE' A
#
# COMPACT_ATOMS: atom_id res chain seq x y z
N LYS A 1 0.88 -17.82 -14.08
CA LYS A 1 0.92 -17.60 -13.89
C LYS A 1 1.24 -16.76 -13.45
N ILE A 2 1.46 -16.34 -13.17
CA ILE A 2 1.60 -15.58 -12.97
C ILE A 2 2.25 -14.86 -12.22
N ASN A 3 2.55 -13.99 -12.01
CA ASN A 3 3.13 -13.15 -11.38
C ASN A 3 2.83 -12.99 -10.10
N LYS A 4 2.92 -13.77 -9.33
CA LYS A 4 2.71 -13.63 -8.03
C LYS A 4 3.75 -12.91 -7.33
N SER A 5 4.95 -12.82 -7.78
CA SER A 5 6.00 -12.11 -7.08
C SER A 5 5.68 -10.63 -7.00
N GLU A 6 5.03 -10.11 -8.04
CA GLU A 6 4.66 -8.75 -8.00
C GLU A 6 3.63 -8.53 -6.95
N ASP A 7 2.65 -9.39 -6.84
CA ASP A 7 1.61 -9.26 -5.85
C ASP A 7 2.18 -9.34 -4.45
N ARG A 8 3.16 -10.18 -4.28
CA ARG A 8 3.75 -10.33 -2.97
C ARG A 8 4.44 -9.05 -2.53
N SER A 9 5.14 -8.41 -3.46
CA SER A 9 5.83 -7.18 -3.16
C SER A 9 4.85 -6.09 -2.79
N ASP A 10 3.75 -6.01 -3.53
CA ASP A 10 2.74 -5.02 -3.26
C ASP A 10 2.10 -5.28 -1.90
N LEU A 11 1.88 -6.53 -1.58
CA LEU A 11 1.27 -6.87 -0.31
C LEU A 11 2.17 -6.45 0.85
N LEU A 12 3.47 -6.64 0.70
CA LEU A 12 4.40 -6.22 1.74
C LEU A 12 4.36 -4.72 1.93
N THR A 13 4.32 -3.99 0.82
CA THR A 13 4.23 -2.54 0.89
C THR A 13 2.95 -2.12 1.58
N PHE A 14 1.86 -2.79 1.26
CA PHE A 14 0.57 -2.49 1.83
C PHE A 14 0.61 -2.71 3.35
N LYS A 15 1.18 -3.81 3.77
CA LYS A 15 1.28 -4.11 5.19
C LYS A 15 2.13 -3.09 5.92
N LYS A 16 3.22 -2.66 5.30
CA LYS A 16 4.07 -1.66 5.91
C LYS A 16 3.29 -0.36 6.08
N ALA A 17 2.50 -0.01 5.06
CA ALA A 17 1.72 1.21 5.13
C ALA A 17 0.76 1.16 6.31
N LEU A 18 0.10 0.03 6.49
CA LEU A 18 -0.83 -0.12 7.60
C LEU A 18 -0.11 -0.01 8.94
N TYR A 19 1.07 -0.58 9.00
CA TYR A 19 1.85 -0.52 10.22
C TYR A 19 2.19 0.92 10.57
N PHE A 20 2.65 1.68 9.59
CA PHE A 20 3.00 3.07 9.84
C PHE A 20 1.79 3.86 10.32
N ILE A 21 0.65 3.64 9.69
CA ILE A 21 -0.55 4.35 10.10
C ILE A 21 -0.92 3.98 11.53
N LYS A 22 -0.75 2.72 11.86
CA LYS A 22 -1.10 2.26 13.19
C LYS A 22 -0.25 2.90 14.27
N ILE A 23 1.02 3.12 14.01
CA ILE A 23 1.89 3.72 15.02
C ILE A 23 1.85 5.25 14.96
N GLY A 24 0.98 5.80 14.12
CA GLY A 24 0.85 7.24 14.05
C GLY A 24 1.70 7.90 12.98
N ASN A 25 2.43 7.14 12.21
CA ASN A 25 3.27 7.70 11.16
C ASN A 25 2.46 7.78 9.87
N ILE A 26 1.43 8.58 9.90
CA ILE A 26 0.46 8.66 8.81
C ILE A 26 1.11 9.07 7.50
N LYS A 27 2.03 10.01 7.55
CA LYS A 27 2.67 10.49 6.35
C LYS A 27 3.36 9.37 5.58
N GLU A 28 4.14 8.56 6.29
CA GLU A 28 4.86 7.47 5.66
C GLU A 28 3.87 6.43 5.13
N GLY A 29 2.85 6.14 5.90
CA GLY A 29 1.85 5.18 5.47
C GLY A 29 1.17 5.63 4.19
N ASN A 30 0.80 6.90 4.14
CA ASN A 30 0.13 7.43 2.95
C ASN A 30 1.07 7.39 1.74
N ASN A 31 2.35 7.66 1.96
CA ASN A 31 3.31 7.60 0.86
C ASN A 31 3.37 6.22 0.25
N LEU A 32 3.39 5.20 1.08
CA LEU A 32 3.42 3.83 0.59
C LEU A 32 2.14 3.48 -0.14
N LEU A 33 1.00 3.91 0.39
CA LEU A 33 -0.26 3.65 -0.27
C LEU A 33 -0.35 4.34 -1.61
N LYS A 34 0.14 5.57 -1.68
CA LYS A 34 0.13 6.30 -2.94
C LYS A 34 1.01 5.63 -3.97
N SER A 35 2.08 5.02 -3.52
CA SER A 35 2.96 4.30 -4.41
C SER A 35 2.20 3.17 -5.08
N LEU A 36 1.40 2.45 -4.31
CA LEU A 36 0.61 1.36 -4.86
C LEU A 36 -0.43 1.88 -5.85
N ILE A 37 -1.01 3.01 -5.55
CA ILE A 37 -2.01 3.60 -6.44
C ILE A 37 -1.36 4.02 -7.76
N ASN A 38 -0.19 4.62 -7.67
CA ASN A 38 0.50 5.08 -8.87
C ASN A 38 0.92 3.95 -9.79
N LYS A 39 1.29 2.82 -9.24
CA LYS A 39 1.72 1.73 -10.09
C LYS A 39 0.54 0.86 -10.49
N GLU A 40 -0.67 1.28 -10.14
CA GLU A 40 -1.87 0.58 -10.52
C GLU A 40 -1.86 -0.86 -10.08
N SER A 41 -1.44 -1.07 -8.84
CA SER A 41 -1.42 -2.39 -8.25
C SER A 41 -2.85 -2.91 -8.08
N THR A 42 -2.99 -4.21 -7.96
CA THR A 42 -4.30 -4.77 -7.69
C THR A 42 -4.82 -4.31 -6.33
N LEU A 43 -3.93 -3.81 -5.48
CA LEU A 43 -4.32 -3.31 -4.17
C LEU A 43 -4.65 -1.83 -4.20
N LYS A 44 -4.64 -1.23 -5.38
CA LYS A 44 -4.87 0.19 -5.51
C LYS A 44 -6.18 0.63 -4.86
N ASN A 45 -7.25 -0.09 -5.09
CA ASN A 45 -8.54 0.27 -4.53
C ASN A 45 -8.52 0.22 -3.01
N LEU A 46 -7.90 -0.80 -2.45
CA LEU A 46 -7.80 -0.91 -1.01
C LEU A 46 -6.95 0.21 -0.45
N ALA A 47 -5.89 0.53 -1.16
CA ALA A 47 -5.01 1.60 -0.70
C ALA A 47 -5.75 2.93 -0.67
N GLN A 48 -6.58 3.17 -1.66
CA GLN A 48 -7.33 4.41 -1.72
C GLN A 48 -8.31 4.53 -0.55
N GLU A 49 -8.86 3.42 -0.14
CA GLU A 49 -9.81 3.44 0.96
C GLU A 49 -9.14 3.70 2.29
N ILE A 50 -7.91 3.31 2.41
CA ILE A 50 -7.21 3.44 3.68
C ILE A 50 -6.47 4.75 3.81
N ILE A 51 -6.06 5.29 2.69
CA ILE A 51 -5.25 6.49 2.72
C ILE A 51 -6.00 7.59 3.44
N THR A 52 -5.34 8.24 4.39
CA THR A 52 -6.01 9.26 5.16
C THR A 52 -5.39 10.57 4.81
N GLU A 53 -6.01 11.33 4.07
CA GLU A 53 -5.44 12.60 3.78
C GLU A 53 -6.34 13.71 4.08
#